data_b2516b22e988ec96eac79d234e9dd8be
#
_entry.id   b2516b22e988ec96eac79d234e9dd8be
#
_cell.length_a   1.000
_cell.length_b   1.000
_cell.length_c   1.000
_cell.angle_alpha   90.00
_cell.angle_beta   90.00
_cell.angle_gamma   90.00
#
_symmetry.space_group_name_H-M   'P 1'
#
loop_
_entity.id
_entity.type
_entity.pdbx_description
1 polymer ?
#
loop_
_entity_poly.entity_id
_entity_poly.type
_entity_poly.pdbx_seq_one_letter_code
_entity_poly.pdbx_strand_id
1 'polypeptide(L)'
;DFTQKSESWVRNMMTVVGVRTWKELKGIPAIELEKMTPDKQGICTSRSFGEMIGDFDTLMESVANFTASCARKLRTQRSCAGMLQVFIYTNRFREDLPQYYNSRIISLPTPTNDVTELIHYARLALKNIYKEGYQYKKAGVIVMDLVPQNNVQLNLFDERDRVKHEKVLEVLDEVHKKYGTKVLKVAAQGIGKKWALKSEYLSKQYTTNPDDFIEIY
;
A
#
# COMPACT_ATOMS: atom_id res chain seq x y z
N ASP A 1 -5.56 38.63 -11.42
CA ASP A 1 -5.24 37.61 -10.48
C ASP A 1 -4.20 36.62 -10.98
N PHE A 2 -4.20 35.33 -10.58
CA PHE A 2 -3.14 34.38 -10.92
C PHE A 2 -2.98 34.17 -12.44
N THR A 3 -4.09 34.01 -13.16
CA THR A 3 -4.10 33.79 -14.63
C THR A 3 -3.57 34.98 -15.43
N GLN A 4 -3.53 36.16 -14.85
CA GLN A 4 -3.00 37.39 -15.49
C GLN A 4 -1.49 37.56 -15.31
N LYS A 5 -0.84 36.74 -14.46
CA LYS A 5 0.60 36.77 -14.30
C LYS A 5 1.30 36.18 -15.53
N SER A 6 2.56 36.61 -15.76
CA SER A 6 3.37 36.04 -16.85
C SER A 6 3.80 34.61 -16.54
N GLU A 7 3.99 33.79 -17.58
CA GLU A 7 4.50 32.42 -17.41
C GLU A 7 5.84 32.39 -16.68
N SER A 8 6.72 33.34 -16.99
CA SER A 8 8.03 33.44 -16.33
C SER A 8 7.90 33.73 -14.83
N TRP A 9 6.99 34.60 -14.43
CA TRP A 9 6.72 34.84 -13.01
C TRP A 9 6.21 33.60 -12.31
N VAL A 10 5.23 32.88 -12.91
CA VAL A 10 4.67 31.65 -12.35
C VAL A 10 5.75 30.59 -12.24
N ARG A 11 6.60 30.41 -13.26
CA ARG A 11 7.69 29.46 -13.27
C ARG A 11 8.69 29.68 -12.14
N ASN A 12 9.05 30.95 -11.92
CA ASN A 12 10.01 31.33 -10.87
C ASN A 12 9.43 31.12 -9.47
N MET A 13 8.15 31.42 -9.27
CA MET A 13 7.50 31.31 -7.95
C MET A 13 6.97 29.93 -7.61
N MET A 14 6.49 29.17 -8.60
CA MET A 14 5.73 27.92 -8.39
C MET A 14 6.26 26.75 -9.23
N THR A 15 7.38 26.89 -9.88
CA THR A 15 8.02 25.86 -10.71
C THR A 15 7.16 25.41 -11.91
N VAL A 16 7.54 24.30 -12.56
CA VAL A 16 6.80 23.72 -13.71
C VAL A 16 5.38 23.29 -13.34
N VAL A 17 5.16 22.87 -12.10
CA VAL A 17 3.83 22.44 -11.64
C VAL A 17 2.86 23.62 -11.63
N GLY A 18 3.28 24.77 -11.12
CA GLY A 18 2.49 26.00 -11.16
C GLY A 18 2.18 26.45 -12.59
N VAL A 19 3.15 26.33 -13.51
CA VAL A 19 2.93 26.65 -14.94
C VAL A 19 1.85 25.76 -15.56
N ARG A 20 1.83 24.47 -15.26
CA ARG A 20 0.78 23.55 -15.74
C ARG A 20 -0.59 23.99 -15.23
N THR A 21 -0.73 24.21 -13.93
CA THR A 21 -1.98 24.72 -13.35
C THR A 21 -2.42 26.05 -13.97
N TRP A 22 -1.46 26.99 -14.17
CA TRP A 22 -1.73 28.28 -14.79
C TRP A 22 -2.23 28.14 -16.24
N LYS A 23 -1.66 27.24 -17.04
CA LYS A 23 -2.12 26.93 -18.41
C LYS A 23 -3.54 26.38 -18.39
N GLU A 24 -3.81 25.39 -17.53
CA GLU A 24 -5.14 24.75 -17.45
C GLU A 24 -6.23 25.73 -17.01
N LEU A 25 -5.92 26.63 -16.06
CA LEU A 25 -6.82 27.73 -15.68
C LEU A 25 -7.10 28.72 -16.81
N LYS A 26 -6.23 28.78 -17.83
CA LYS A 26 -6.43 29.54 -19.08
C LYS A 26 -7.13 28.75 -20.18
N GLY A 27 -7.54 27.53 -19.92
CA GLY A 27 -8.14 26.65 -20.92
C GLY A 27 -7.12 25.98 -21.86
N ILE A 28 -5.81 26.08 -21.57
CA ILE A 28 -4.74 25.46 -22.35
C ILE A 28 -4.38 24.11 -21.71
N PRO A 29 -4.66 22.98 -22.35
CA PRO A 29 -4.32 21.67 -21.80
C PRO A 29 -2.81 21.56 -21.55
N ALA A 30 -2.40 21.23 -20.33
CA ALA A 30 -1.01 21.07 -19.93
C ALA A 30 -0.66 19.63 -19.54
N ILE A 31 -1.67 18.81 -19.32
CA ILE A 31 -1.57 17.37 -19.07
C ILE A 31 -2.46 16.68 -20.09
N GLU A 32 -1.86 15.75 -20.85
CA GLU A 32 -2.63 14.95 -21.80
C GLU A 32 -3.51 13.93 -21.08
N LEU A 33 -4.64 13.60 -21.67
CA LEU A 33 -5.51 12.54 -21.17
C LEU A 33 -4.83 11.18 -21.39
N GLU A 34 -4.46 10.52 -20.31
CA GLU A 34 -3.92 9.16 -20.36
C GLU A 34 -5.02 8.16 -20.76
N LYS A 35 -4.93 7.63 -21.97
CA LYS A 35 -5.87 6.61 -22.46
C LYS A 35 -5.67 5.24 -21.80
N MET A 36 -4.45 4.93 -21.38
CA MET A 36 -4.09 3.71 -20.66
C MET A 36 -3.18 4.06 -19.49
N THR A 37 -3.58 3.62 -18.31
CA THR A 37 -2.76 3.83 -17.10
C THR A 37 -1.49 2.97 -17.18
N PRO A 38 -0.28 3.56 -17.09
CA PRO A 38 0.96 2.78 -17.10
C PRO A 38 1.06 1.89 -15.86
N ASP A 39 1.85 0.83 -15.99
CA ASP A 39 2.15 -0.06 -14.89
C ASP A 39 2.82 0.68 -13.73
N LYS A 40 2.43 0.34 -12.52
CA LYS A 40 2.99 0.96 -11.31
C LYS A 40 4.45 0.58 -11.17
N GLN A 41 5.29 1.56 -10.87
CA GLN A 41 6.72 1.37 -10.57
C GLN A 41 6.97 0.96 -9.11
N GLY A 42 5.98 1.13 -8.25
CA GLY A 42 5.98 0.71 -6.86
C GLY A 42 4.58 0.69 -6.28
N ILE A 43 4.35 -0.18 -5.31
CA ILE A 43 3.03 -0.33 -4.68
C ILE A 43 3.18 -0.15 -3.17
N CYS A 44 2.46 0.84 -2.65
CA CYS A 44 2.39 1.10 -1.21
C CYS A 44 1.02 0.71 -0.66
N THR A 45 1.02 0.08 0.52
CA THR A 45 -0.16 -0.07 1.35
C THR A 45 0.18 0.31 2.79
N SER A 46 -0.46 1.32 3.30
CA SER A 46 -0.27 1.80 4.69
C SER A 46 -1.58 2.27 5.28
N ARG A 47 -1.69 2.19 6.60
CA ARG A 47 -2.84 2.71 7.34
C ARG A 47 -2.39 3.30 8.67
N SER A 48 -3.05 4.38 9.08
CA SER A 48 -3.05 4.80 10.47
C SER A 48 -3.97 3.88 11.28
N PHE A 49 -3.58 3.59 12.50
CA PHE A 49 -4.35 2.72 13.39
C PHE A 49 -5.45 3.50 14.10
N GLY A 50 -6.57 2.85 14.39
CA GLY A 50 -7.64 3.43 15.21
C GLY A 50 -7.18 3.71 16.63
N GLU A 51 -6.47 2.75 17.22
CA GLU A 51 -5.75 2.86 18.48
C GLU A 51 -4.25 2.74 18.27
N MET A 52 -3.45 3.32 19.15
CA MET A 52 -2.00 3.15 19.09
C MET A 52 -1.62 1.73 19.52
N ILE A 53 -0.64 1.14 18.84
CA ILE A 53 -0.23 -0.24 19.04
C ILE A 53 1.17 -0.26 19.65
N GLY A 54 1.33 -0.97 20.76
CA GLY A 54 2.63 -1.15 21.41
C GLY A 54 3.23 -2.55 21.21
N ASP A 55 2.40 -3.56 20.96
CA ASP A 55 2.84 -4.95 20.85
C ASP A 55 3.24 -5.35 19.44
N PHE A 56 4.26 -6.23 19.36
CA PHE A 56 4.81 -6.70 18.09
C PHE A 56 3.81 -7.53 17.27
N ASP A 57 3.01 -8.38 17.91
CA ASP A 57 2.18 -9.34 17.21
C ASP A 57 1.01 -8.65 16.50
N THR A 58 0.34 -7.70 17.16
CA THR A 58 -0.70 -6.87 16.53
C THR A 58 -0.12 -6.01 15.40
N LEU A 59 1.09 -5.46 15.59
CA LEU A 59 1.79 -4.71 14.55
C LEU A 59 2.15 -5.60 13.36
N MET A 60 2.63 -6.83 13.63
CA MET A 60 2.94 -7.82 12.58
C MET A 60 1.69 -8.25 11.83
N GLU A 61 0.55 -8.44 12.51
CA GLU A 61 -0.73 -8.73 11.86
C GLU A 61 -1.11 -7.64 10.86
N SER A 62 -0.97 -6.37 11.25
CA SER A 62 -1.24 -5.24 10.37
C SER A 62 -0.32 -5.23 9.14
N VAL A 63 0.98 -5.42 9.34
CA VAL A 63 1.99 -5.50 8.28
C VAL A 63 1.72 -6.68 7.34
N ALA A 64 1.32 -7.85 7.86
CA ALA A 64 0.95 -8.99 7.03
C ALA A 64 -0.27 -8.71 6.14
N ASN A 65 -1.29 -8.00 6.66
CA ASN A 65 -2.44 -7.58 5.86
C ASN A 65 -2.07 -6.56 4.77
N PHE A 66 -1.16 -5.62 5.07
CA PHE A 66 -0.68 -4.66 4.07
C PHE A 66 0.16 -5.35 3.00
N THR A 67 1.01 -6.30 3.40
CA THR A 67 1.81 -7.11 2.49
C THR A 67 0.93 -7.95 1.56
N ALA A 68 -0.10 -8.60 2.09
CA ALA A 68 -1.07 -9.37 1.29
C ALA A 68 -1.81 -8.48 0.27
N SER A 69 -2.13 -7.24 0.66
CA SER A 69 -2.72 -6.27 -0.27
C SER A 69 -1.75 -5.86 -1.38
N CYS A 70 -0.45 -5.67 -1.07
CA CYS A 70 0.59 -5.40 -2.07
C CYS A 70 0.77 -6.60 -3.00
N ALA A 71 0.89 -7.82 -2.46
CA ALA A 71 1.03 -9.06 -3.23
C ALA A 71 -0.11 -9.26 -4.24
N ARG A 72 -1.36 -9.04 -3.81
CA ARG A 72 -2.52 -9.12 -4.70
C ARG A 72 -2.44 -8.09 -5.84
N LYS A 73 -2.04 -6.85 -5.56
CA LYS A 73 -1.87 -5.81 -6.58
C LYS A 73 -0.75 -6.15 -7.57
N LEU A 74 0.36 -6.76 -7.10
CA LEU A 74 1.44 -7.26 -7.94
C LEU A 74 0.90 -8.32 -8.92
N ARG A 75 0.16 -9.32 -8.44
CA ARG A 75 -0.42 -10.36 -9.29
C ARG A 75 -1.45 -9.79 -10.29
N THR A 76 -2.28 -8.84 -9.85
CA THR A 76 -3.23 -8.15 -10.78
C THR A 76 -2.50 -7.46 -11.93
N GLN A 77 -1.32 -6.89 -11.68
CA GLN A 77 -0.47 -6.25 -12.68
C GLN A 77 0.46 -7.25 -13.41
N ARG A 78 0.47 -8.53 -13.02
CA ARG A 78 1.41 -9.56 -13.51
C ARG A 78 2.87 -9.15 -13.32
N SER A 79 3.21 -8.61 -12.17
CA SER A 79 4.55 -8.20 -11.78
C SER A 79 5.02 -8.88 -10.51
N CYS A 80 6.34 -8.91 -10.31
CA CYS A 80 7.02 -9.37 -9.12
C CYS A 80 7.87 -8.23 -8.55
N ALA A 81 8.03 -8.20 -7.24
CA ALA A 81 8.86 -7.20 -6.55
C ALA A 81 10.23 -7.78 -6.22
N GLY A 82 11.31 -7.04 -6.52
CA GLY A 82 12.68 -7.34 -6.13
C GLY A 82 13.04 -6.78 -4.75
N MET A 83 12.30 -5.79 -4.25
CA MET A 83 12.55 -5.16 -2.96
C MET A 83 11.25 -4.94 -2.18
N LEU A 84 11.35 -5.02 -0.85
CA LEU A 84 10.27 -4.73 0.07
C LEU A 84 10.76 -3.82 1.18
N GLN A 85 10.00 -2.76 1.47
CA GLN A 85 10.22 -1.86 2.60
C GLN A 85 9.06 -1.97 3.60
N VAL A 86 9.40 -2.07 4.87
CA VAL A 86 8.45 -1.87 5.98
C VAL A 86 8.82 -0.59 6.71
N PHE A 87 7.83 0.19 7.09
CA PHE A 87 8.01 1.38 7.93
C PHE A 87 6.97 1.45 9.02
N ILE A 88 7.37 2.02 10.15
CA ILE A 88 6.53 2.24 11.32
C ILE A 88 6.82 3.61 11.93
N TYR A 89 5.80 4.27 12.48
CA TYR A 89 6.01 5.50 13.25
C TYR A 89 4.90 5.77 14.28
N THR A 90 5.31 6.53 15.29
CA THR A 90 4.45 7.02 16.38
C THR A 90 3.58 8.19 15.91
N ASN A 91 2.72 8.70 16.77
CA ASN A 91 1.91 9.87 16.48
C ASN A 91 2.69 11.15 16.78
N ARG A 92 3.22 11.80 15.74
CA ARG A 92 4.01 13.06 15.88
C ARG A 92 3.24 14.24 16.49
N PHE A 93 1.91 14.16 16.59
CA PHE A 93 1.08 15.20 17.21
C PHE A 93 0.87 14.97 18.71
N ARG A 94 1.39 13.88 19.26
CA ARG A 94 1.37 13.56 20.67
C ARG A 94 2.75 13.82 21.26
N GLU A 95 3.02 15.09 21.58
CA GLU A 95 4.30 15.55 22.15
C GLU A 95 4.56 15.00 23.55
N ASP A 96 3.51 14.53 24.22
CA ASP A 96 3.53 13.89 25.52
C ASP A 96 4.08 12.44 25.48
N LEU A 97 4.26 11.85 24.30
CA LEU A 97 4.74 10.49 24.12
C LEU A 97 6.11 10.45 23.43
N PRO A 98 6.95 9.43 23.73
CA PRO A 98 8.22 9.27 23.05
C PRO A 98 8.02 9.05 21.55
N GLN A 99 8.80 9.77 20.74
CA GLN A 99 8.70 9.75 19.29
C GLN A 99 9.69 8.77 18.66
N TYR A 100 9.20 8.01 17.68
CA TYR A 100 10.02 7.06 16.93
C TYR A 100 9.51 6.92 15.50
N TYR A 101 10.44 6.93 14.58
CA TYR A 101 10.24 6.60 13.17
C TYR A 101 11.38 5.71 12.70
N ASN A 102 11.05 4.62 12.02
CA ASN A 102 12.07 3.80 11.36
C ASN A 102 11.48 3.07 10.14
N SER A 103 12.38 2.70 9.22
CA SER A 103 12.05 1.88 8.06
C SER A 103 13.19 0.95 7.69
N ARG A 104 12.86 -0.18 7.10
CA ARG A 104 13.85 -1.15 6.61
C ARG A 104 13.47 -1.63 5.21
N ILE A 105 14.44 -1.55 4.29
CA ILE A 105 14.34 -2.15 2.96
C ILE A 105 15.07 -3.50 3.01
N ILE A 106 14.48 -4.51 2.39
CA ILE A 106 15.07 -5.82 2.16
C ILE A 106 15.02 -6.11 0.67
N SER A 107 16.16 -6.45 0.07
CA SER A 107 16.25 -7.02 -1.27
C SER A 107 15.90 -8.50 -1.21
N LEU A 108 15.03 -8.93 -2.10
CA LEU A 108 14.58 -10.31 -2.20
C LEU A 108 15.57 -11.11 -3.06
N PRO A 109 15.93 -12.33 -2.67
CA PRO A 109 16.86 -13.16 -3.46
C PRO A 109 16.35 -13.45 -4.87
N THR A 110 15.03 -13.55 -5.03
CA THR A 110 14.34 -13.71 -6.30
C THR A 110 13.11 -12.80 -6.28
N PRO A 111 12.87 -11.99 -7.33
CA PRO A 111 11.65 -11.19 -7.40
C PRO A 111 10.40 -12.07 -7.29
N THR A 112 9.44 -11.67 -6.45
CA THR A 112 8.28 -12.50 -6.14
C THR A 112 7.00 -11.68 -5.97
N ASN A 113 5.86 -12.31 -6.20
CA ASN A 113 4.53 -11.85 -5.82
C ASN A 113 3.80 -12.81 -4.87
N ASP A 114 4.55 -13.82 -4.37
CA ASP A 114 4.04 -14.77 -3.39
C ASP A 114 3.81 -14.08 -2.06
N VAL A 115 2.56 -14.12 -1.60
CA VAL A 115 2.13 -13.48 -0.35
C VAL A 115 2.85 -14.07 0.87
N THR A 116 3.14 -15.36 0.89
CA THR A 116 3.78 -16.03 2.02
C THR A 116 5.25 -15.64 2.14
N GLU A 117 5.92 -15.56 1.00
CA GLU A 117 7.31 -15.14 0.89
C GLU A 117 7.47 -13.65 1.27
N LEU A 118 6.62 -12.79 0.72
CA LEU A 118 6.63 -11.35 1.04
C LEU A 118 6.35 -11.10 2.53
N ILE A 119 5.41 -11.84 3.16
CA ILE A 119 5.14 -11.74 4.60
C ILE A 119 6.35 -12.20 5.42
N HIS A 120 7.06 -13.23 5.00
CA HIS A 120 8.29 -13.67 5.67
C HIS A 120 9.32 -12.53 5.72
N TYR A 121 9.62 -11.91 4.59
CA TYR A 121 10.57 -10.79 4.53
C TYR A 121 10.05 -9.53 5.24
N ALA A 122 8.75 -9.26 5.17
CA ALA A 122 8.14 -8.16 5.92
C ALA A 122 8.30 -8.34 7.44
N ARG A 123 8.20 -9.59 7.94
CA ARG A 123 8.44 -9.93 9.34
C ARG A 123 9.90 -9.69 9.74
N LEU A 124 10.85 -10.07 8.88
CA LEU A 124 12.27 -9.79 9.12
C LEU A 124 12.55 -8.28 9.15
N ALA A 125 11.98 -7.52 8.21
CA ALA A 125 12.10 -6.07 8.19
C ALA A 125 11.53 -5.44 9.46
N LEU A 126 10.32 -5.87 9.87
CA LEU A 126 9.65 -5.34 11.07
C LEU A 126 10.45 -5.65 12.34
N LYS A 127 10.99 -6.87 12.49
CA LYS A 127 11.83 -7.24 13.64
C LYS A 127 13.05 -6.31 13.80
N ASN A 128 13.62 -5.86 12.69
CA ASN A 128 14.80 -4.99 12.71
C ASN A 128 14.49 -3.55 13.13
N ILE A 129 13.26 -3.10 12.98
CA ILE A 129 12.87 -1.71 13.26
C ILE A 129 11.95 -1.57 14.47
N TYR A 130 11.32 -2.64 14.92
CA TYR A 130 10.46 -2.60 16.10
C TYR A 130 11.28 -2.31 17.36
N LYS A 131 10.75 -1.45 18.20
CA LYS A 131 11.25 -1.17 19.55
C LYS A 131 10.10 -1.24 20.54
N GLU A 132 10.30 -1.98 21.61
CA GLU A 132 9.37 -2.03 22.73
C GLU A 132 9.29 -0.68 23.46
N GLY A 133 8.15 -0.39 24.07
CA GLY A 133 7.92 0.85 24.82
C GLY A 133 7.40 2.02 23.99
N TYR A 134 7.35 1.91 22.67
CA TYR A 134 6.75 2.91 21.80
C TYR A 134 5.30 2.59 21.42
N GLN A 135 4.51 3.65 21.22
CA GLN A 135 3.11 3.56 20.80
C GLN A 135 2.99 3.95 19.32
N TYR A 136 2.90 2.94 18.45
CA TYR A 136 2.87 3.13 17.01
C TYR A 136 1.49 3.57 16.53
N LYS A 137 1.44 4.60 15.70
CA LYS A 137 0.21 5.15 15.10
C LYS A 137 0.00 4.72 13.67
N LYS A 138 1.07 4.38 12.96
CA LYS A 138 0.97 3.97 11.55
C LYS A 138 2.06 2.96 11.19
N ALA A 139 1.69 2.03 10.32
CA ALA A 139 2.61 1.15 9.63
C ALA A 139 2.29 1.11 8.13
N GLY A 140 3.27 0.67 7.34
CA GLY A 140 3.08 0.45 5.92
C GLY A 140 4.13 -0.45 5.31
N VAL A 141 3.77 -0.95 4.14
CA VAL A 141 4.61 -1.79 3.29
C VAL A 141 4.67 -1.16 1.91
N ILE A 142 5.86 -1.09 1.36
CA ILE A 142 6.11 -0.66 -0.01
C ILE A 142 6.84 -1.80 -0.71
N VAL A 143 6.34 -2.21 -1.87
CA VAL A 143 7.05 -3.12 -2.77
C VAL A 143 7.57 -2.34 -3.96
N MET A 144 8.83 -2.57 -4.30
CA MET A 144 9.61 -1.79 -5.27
C MET A 144 10.42 -2.71 -6.16
N ASP A 145 11.14 -2.14 -7.12
CA ASP A 145 11.92 -2.88 -8.10
C ASP A 145 11.03 -3.92 -8.80
N LEU A 146 9.97 -3.41 -9.44
CA LEU A 146 8.95 -4.25 -10.07
C LEU A 146 9.42 -4.71 -11.44
N VAL A 147 9.38 -6.02 -11.63
CA VAL A 147 9.68 -6.68 -12.91
C VAL A 147 8.47 -7.45 -13.40
N PRO A 148 8.26 -7.59 -14.72
CA PRO A 148 7.21 -8.47 -15.26
C PRO A 148 7.38 -9.91 -14.77
N GLN A 149 6.28 -10.58 -14.43
CA GLN A 149 6.29 -11.94 -13.87
C GLN A 149 6.99 -12.96 -14.80
N ASN A 150 6.87 -12.79 -16.09
CA ASN A 150 7.50 -13.66 -17.10
C ASN A 150 9.00 -13.38 -17.32
N ASN A 151 9.55 -12.32 -16.71
CA ASN A 151 10.97 -11.92 -16.84
C ASN A 151 11.75 -12.14 -15.53
N VAL A 152 11.20 -12.90 -14.60
CA VAL A 152 11.87 -13.19 -13.33
C VAL A 152 13.02 -14.16 -13.55
N GLN A 153 14.23 -13.72 -13.20
CA GLN A 153 15.39 -14.60 -13.17
C GLN A 153 15.39 -15.38 -11.85
N LEU A 154 15.32 -16.69 -11.93
CA LEU A 154 15.34 -17.56 -10.77
C LEU A 154 16.76 -17.65 -10.21
N ASN A 155 16.86 -17.79 -8.88
CA ASN A 155 18.10 -18.07 -8.20
C ASN A 155 18.38 -19.59 -8.26
N LEU A 156 19.63 -19.97 -8.54
CA LEU A 156 20.05 -21.36 -8.58
C LEU A 156 19.85 -22.11 -7.25
N PHE A 157 19.87 -21.38 -6.13
CA PHE A 157 19.67 -21.91 -4.77
C PHE A 157 18.24 -21.74 -4.27
N ASP A 158 17.28 -21.50 -5.15
CA ASP A 158 15.87 -21.36 -4.78
C ASP A 158 15.27 -22.75 -4.55
N GLU A 159 15.01 -23.10 -3.30
CA GLU A 159 14.43 -24.40 -2.90
C GLU A 159 12.87 -24.41 -2.95
N ARG A 160 12.25 -23.27 -3.32
CA ARG A 160 10.78 -23.18 -3.35
C ARG A 160 10.20 -23.81 -4.60
N ASP A 161 9.15 -24.59 -4.42
CA ASP A 161 8.31 -25.08 -5.53
C ASP A 161 7.39 -23.93 -6.02
N ARG A 162 7.96 -23.07 -6.86
CA ARG A 162 7.25 -21.88 -7.38
C ARG A 162 6.02 -22.25 -8.20
N VAL A 163 6.04 -23.36 -8.93
CA VAL A 163 4.91 -23.82 -9.75
C VAL A 163 3.72 -24.19 -8.85
N LYS A 164 3.99 -24.90 -7.76
CA LYS A 164 2.95 -25.26 -6.78
C LYS A 164 2.39 -24.01 -6.09
N HIS A 165 3.27 -23.08 -5.68
CA HIS A 165 2.86 -21.84 -5.05
C HIS A 165 2.02 -20.97 -5.99
N GLU A 166 2.38 -20.85 -7.26
CA GLU A 166 1.61 -20.11 -8.26
C GLU A 166 0.18 -20.64 -8.37
N LYS A 167 -0.01 -21.96 -8.49
CA LYS A 167 -1.35 -22.58 -8.52
C LYS A 167 -2.16 -22.28 -7.24
N VAL A 168 -1.53 -22.29 -6.07
CA VAL A 168 -2.21 -21.94 -4.81
C VAL A 168 -2.65 -20.48 -4.81
N LEU A 169 -1.82 -19.58 -5.33
CA LEU A 169 -2.13 -18.16 -5.40
C LEU A 169 -3.22 -17.85 -6.43
N GLU A 170 -3.26 -18.58 -7.55
CA GLU A 170 -4.37 -18.48 -8.52
C GLU A 170 -5.71 -18.84 -7.87
N VAL A 171 -5.77 -19.98 -7.17
CA VAL A 171 -6.97 -20.40 -6.42
C VAL A 171 -7.35 -19.36 -5.36
N LEU A 172 -6.36 -18.82 -4.63
CA LEU A 172 -6.59 -17.74 -3.66
C LEU A 172 -7.23 -16.51 -4.32
N ASP A 173 -6.73 -16.10 -5.48
CA ASP A 173 -7.23 -14.92 -6.20
C ASP A 173 -8.62 -15.17 -6.79
N GLU A 174 -8.91 -16.38 -7.25
CA GLU A 174 -10.26 -16.79 -7.70
C GLU A 174 -11.29 -16.73 -6.53
N VAL A 175 -10.91 -17.28 -5.37
CA VAL A 175 -11.75 -17.19 -4.16
C VAL A 175 -11.97 -15.74 -3.76
N HIS A 176 -10.93 -14.91 -3.80
CA HIS A 176 -11.04 -13.48 -3.49
C HIS A 176 -11.94 -12.73 -4.48
N LYS A 177 -11.89 -13.08 -5.77
CA LYS A 177 -12.74 -12.49 -6.81
C LYS A 177 -14.22 -12.86 -6.59
N LYS A 178 -14.50 -14.11 -6.20
CA LYS A 178 -15.86 -14.64 -6.07
C LYS A 178 -16.50 -14.28 -4.73
N TYR A 179 -15.75 -14.33 -3.64
CA TYR A 179 -16.29 -14.25 -2.28
C TYR A 179 -15.72 -13.07 -1.46
N GLY A 180 -14.79 -12.30 -2.04
CA GLY A 180 -14.13 -11.19 -1.37
C GLY A 180 -12.89 -11.60 -0.56
N THR A 181 -12.05 -10.62 -0.25
CA THR A 181 -10.71 -10.82 0.35
C THR A 181 -10.72 -11.19 1.83
N LYS A 182 -11.90 -11.26 2.46
CA LYS A 182 -12.03 -11.60 3.90
C LYS A 182 -12.20 -13.09 4.16
N VAL A 183 -12.63 -13.87 3.16
CA VAL A 183 -13.05 -15.27 3.32
C VAL A 183 -11.86 -16.22 3.48
N LEU A 184 -10.82 -16.02 2.69
CA LEU A 184 -9.60 -16.84 2.73
C LEU A 184 -8.39 -15.95 2.94
N LYS A 185 -7.53 -16.29 3.90
CA LYS A 185 -6.34 -15.50 4.24
C LYS A 185 -5.17 -16.41 4.62
N VAL A 186 -3.96 -15.87 4.48
CA VAL A 186 -2.77 -16.48 5.09
C VAL A 186 -2.86 -16.30 6.61
N ALA A 187 -2.51 -17.34 7.37
CA ALA A 187 -2.63 -17.36 8.84
C ALA A 187 -1.99 -16.15 9.53
N ALA A 188 -0.85 -15.66 8.99
CA ALA A 188 -0.16 -14.48 9.51
C ALA A 188 -0.98 -13.18 9.45
N GLN A 189 -2.06 -13.13 8.67
CA GLN A 189 -2.96 -11.98 8.60
C GLN A 189 -3.93 -11.87 9.78
N GLY A 190 -4.01 -12.90 10.62
CA GLY A 190 -4.89 -12.95 11.78
C GLY A 190 -6.39 -12.90 11.45
N ILE A 191 -7.19 -13.05 12.47
CA ILE A 191 -8.66 -12.99 12.39
C ILE A 191 -9.16 -11.63 12.93
N GLY A 192 -8.51 -11.11 13.96
CA GLY A 192 -8.79 -9.82 14.57
C GLY A 192 -8.34 -8.65 13.69
N LYS A 193 -8.83 -7.46 14.00
CA LYS A 193 -8.43 -6.21 13.35
C LYS A 193 -8.35 -5.08 14.38
N LYS A 194 -7.74 -5.34 15.54
CA LYS A 194 -7.56 -4.33 16.59
C LYS A 194 -6.86 -3.07 16.07
N TRP A 195 -6.00 -3.23 15.05
CA TRP A 195 -5.29 -2.16 14.37
C TRP A 195 -6.14 -1.36 13.40
N ALA A 196 -7.34 -1.83 13.02
CA ALA A 196 -8.16 -1.16 12.00
C ALA A 196 -8.62 0.22 12.49
N LEU A 197 -8.78 1.13 11.55
CA LEU A 197 -9.36 2.44 11.83
C LEU A 197 -10.81 2.25 12.28
N LYS A 198 -11.20 2.91 13.37
CA LYS A 198 -12.60 2.98 13.80
C LYS A 198 -13.37 3.90 12.86
N SER A 199 -14.45 3.39 12.31
CA SER A 199 -15.33 4.13 11.38
C SER A 199 -16.75 4.10 11.96
N GLU A 200 -16.96 4.83 13.06
CA GLU A 200 -18.22 4.81 13.83
C GLU A 200 -19.22 5.86 13.33
N TYR A 201 -18.72 6.92 12.69
CA TYR A 201 -19.52 8.03 12.18
C TYR A 201 -19.35 8.18 10.67
N LEU A 202 -19.89 7.22 9.93
CA LEU A 202 -19.92 7.29 8.47
C LEU A 202 -21.17 8.05 8.00
N SER A 203 -21.02 8.90 7.00
CA SER A 203 -22.15 9.41 6.24
C SER A 203 -22.85 8.27 5.50
N LYS A 204 -24.15 8.44 5.24
CA LYS A 204 -24.90 7.52 4.40
C LYS A 204 -24.26 7.41 3.01
N GLN A 205 -24.39 6.23 2.40
CA GLN A 205 -23.80 5.92 1.10
C GLN A 205 -24.82 6.21 -0.03
N TYR A 206 -25.25 7.46 -0.17
CA TYR A 206 -26.31 7.90 -1.05
C TYR A 206 -26.16 7.48 -2.54
N THR A 207 -24.94 7.19 -2.99
CA THR A 207 -24.66 6.85 -4.40
C THR A 207 -24.39 5.37 -4.63
N THR A 208 -24.21 4.57 -3.59
CA THR A 208 -23.75 3.17 -3.71
C THR A 208 -24.62 2.18 -2.93
N ASN A 209 -25.44 2.65 -1.99
CA ASN A 209 -26.38 1.83 -1.24
C ASN A 209 -27.81 2.31 -1.50
N PRO A 210 -28.68 1.50 -2.13
CA PRO A 210 -30.08 1.88 -2.40
C PRO A 210 -30.87 2.22 -1.13
N ASP A 211 -30.58 1.56 -0.01
CA ASP A 211 -31.28 1.78 1.27
C ASP A 211 -30.95 3.14 1.91
N ASP A 212 -29.90 3.78 1.44
CA ASP A 212 -29.45 5.08 1.93
C ASP A 212 -29.92 6.25 1.05
N PHE A 213 -30.69 6.01 -0.03
CA PHE A 213 -31.17 7.08 -0.90
C PHE A 213 -32.02 8.08 -0.13
N ILE A 214 -31.92 9.34 -0.53
CA ILE A 214 -32.79 10.41 0.01
C ILE A 214 -34.18 10.24 -0.61
N GLU A 215 -35.14 9.92 0.22
CA GLU A 215 -36.54 9.93 -0.19
C GLU A 215 -37.06 11.38 -0.22
N ILE A 216 -37.56 11.81 -1.36
CA ILE A 216 -38.16 13.12 -1.53
C ILE A 216 -39.68 12.90 -1.51
N TYR A 217 -40.36 13.47 -0.51
CA TYR A 217 -41.84 13.46 -0.33
C TYR A 217 -42.41 14.73 -0.90
#